data_8d447a458a9c4d1ffda4588c70acae16
#
_entry.id   8d447a458a9c4d1ffda4588c70acae16
#
_cell.length_a   1.000
_cell.length_b   1.000
_cell.length_c   1.000
_cell.angle_alpha   90.00
_cell.angle_beta   90.00
_cell.angle_gamma   90.00
#
_symmetry.space_group_name_H-M   'P 1'
#
loop_
_entity.id
_entity.type
_entity.pdbx_description
1 polymer ?
#
loop_
_entity_poly.entity_id
_entity_poly.type
_entity_poly.pdbx_seq_one_letter_code
_entity_poly.pdbx_strand_id
1 'polypeptide(L)'
;MKAGKAFELLVKKILIHIGFTEVKSDEWYILSNGSSQKIRGLGEVHDADVLLDPPVQTPFYTPTRLLIECKDYNKRVGLNVLRSALGLREDINHFELIDKESVHKRYTGSAPIQASQQYLYQVAVASMSGFTKPAQNFAAIHRISLIEFNKMPFWKEFCDLVERDEGHWNAMSNTGCNSADQQMDEYIQGVIDDIARRSAVAITNSGQMLFLYKSKEDNRGNCDEPQFRGDYYDLTWREENQPWKLRIGNEVFRFQLPKDLLKSWLQCSKDEIDLRINAIRQKQGNLSRMVVYYSCDEPRIKAISINEHRLREALEELQQTED
;
A
#
# COMPACT_ATOMS: atom_id res chain seq x y z
N MET A 1 -9.17 -2.47 -21.17
CA MET A 1 -9.37 -2.84 -19.70
C MET A 1 -10.09 -1.69 -18.99
N LYS A 2 -11.09 -1.92 -18.13
CA LYS A 2 -11.74 -0.82 -17.39
C LYS A 2 -10.77 -0.21 -16.35
N ALA A 3 -10.87 1.10 -16.09
CA ALA A 3 -10.00 1.85 -15.19
C ALA A 3 -9.87 1.22 -13.81
N GLY A 4 -10.97 0.82 -13.19
CA GLY A 4 -10.96 0.13 -11.89
C GLY A 4 -10.16 -1.16 -11.91
N LYS A 5 -10.30 -1.98 -12.95
CA LYS A 5 -9.52 -3.23 -13.10
C LYS A 5 -8.05 -2.98 -13.37
N ALA A 6 -7.70 -1.95 -14.14
CA ALA A 6 -6.30 -1.56 -14.35
C ALA A 6 -5.65 -1.10 -13.03
N PHE A 7 -6.39 -0.36 -12.21
CA PHE A 7 -5.94 0.10 -10.90
C PHE A 7 -5.75 -1.05 -9.89
N GLU A 8 -6.72 -1.97 -9.80
CA GLU A 8 -6.58 -3.20 -9.01
C GLU A 8 -5.34 -3.99 -9.43
N LEU A 9 -5.16 -4.15 -10.76
CA LEU A 9 -4.01 -4.87 -11.32
C LEU A 9 -2.69 -4.18 -11.00
N LEU A 10 -2.61 -2.85 -11.07
CA LEU A 10 -1.43 -2.06 -10.69
C LEU A 10 -1.04 -2.32 -9.24
N VAL A 11 -1.98 -2.18 -8.30
CA VAL A 11 -1.74 -2.41 -6.88
C VAL A 11 -1.29 -3.84 -6.62
N LYS A 12 -1.98 -4.82 -7.22
CA LYS A 12 -1.69 -6.24 -7.11
C LYS A 12 -0.29 -6.59 -7.65
N LYS A 13 0.04 -6.11 -8.84
CA LYS A 13 1.33 -6.39 -9.51
C LYS A 13 2.52 -5.81 -8.76
N ILE A 14 2.41 -4.60 -8.20
CA ILE A 14 3.46 -4.03 -7.35
C ILE A 14 3.74 -4.96 -6.16
N LEU A 15 2.71 -5.43 -5.48
CA LEU A 15 2.86 -6.28 -4.30
C LEU A 15 3.40 -7.67 -4.65
N ILE A 16 2.89 -8.29 -5.71
CA ILE A 16 3.39 -9.60 -6.17
C ILE A 16 4.87 -9.50 -6.57
N HIS A 17 5.26 -8.44 -7.27
CA HIS A 17 6.64 -8.25 -7.70
C HIS A 17 7.63 -8.22 -6.52
N ILE A 18 7.23 -7.66 -5.39
CA ILE A 18 8.05 -7.58 -4.17
C ILE A 18 7.91 -8.80 -3.24
N GLY A 19 7.25 -9.86 -3.69
CA GLY A 19 7.22 -11.15 -3.01
C GLY A 19 5.94 -11.49 -2.26
N PHE A 20 4.90 -10.63 -2.31
CA PHE A 20 3.57 -11.05 -1.82
C PHE A 20 3.00 -12.14 -2.74
N THR A 21 2.23 -13.06 -2.18
CA THR A 21 1.63 -14.16 -2.93
C THR A 21 0.11 -14.11 -2.88
N GLU A 22 -0.52 -14.52 -3.97
CA GLU A 22 -1.98 -14.60 -4.01
C GLU A 22 -2.48 -15.70 -3.07
N VAL A 23 -3.48 -15.36 -2.26
CA VAL A 23 -4.15 -16.33 -1.40
C VAL A 23 -4.95 -17.28 -2.27
N LYS A 24 -4.74 -18.59 -2.08
CA LYS A 24 -5.51 -19.62 -2.79
C LYS A 24 -6.83 -19.88 -2.08
N SER A 25 -7.85 -20.27 -2.85
CA SER A 25 -9.11 -20.76 -2.29
C SER A 25 -8.85 -21.99 -1.42
N ASP A 26 -9.48 -22.01 -0.24
CA ASP A 26 -9.48 -23.14 0.68
C ASP A 26 -10.89 -23.77 0.81
N GLU A 27 -11.87 -23.26 0.04
CA GLU A 27 -13.29 -23.67 0.03
C GLU A 27 -14.06 -23.36 1.34
N TRP A 28 -13.35 -22.98 2.40
CA TRP A 28 -13.90 -22.73 3.73
C TRP A 28 -13.97 -21.23 4.06
N TYR A 29 -12.82 -20.59 4.12
CA TYR A 29 -12.71 -19.16 4.40
C TYR A 29 -12.62 -18.34 3.13
N ILE A 30 -11.89 -18.84 2.14
CA ILE A 30 -11.64 -18.17 0.85
C ILE A 30 -12.33 -18.96 -0.24
N LEU A 31 -13.26 -18.31 -0.93
CA LEU A 31 -13.99 -18.85 -2.06
C LEU A 31 -13.44 -18.25 -3.36
N SER A 32 -13.35 -19.06 -4.40
CA SER A 32 -13.05 -18.59 -5.75
C SER A 32 -14.31 -18.65 -6.61
N ASN A 33 -14.62 -17.56 -7.31
CA ASN A 33 -15.69 -17.51 -8.27
C ASN A 33 -15.17 -16.90 -9.57
N GLY A 34 -14.59 -17.72 -10.44
CA GLY A 34 -13.94 -17.25 -11.65
C GLY A 34 -12.71 -16.39 -11.35
N SER A 35 -12.73 -15.10 -11.74
CA SER A 35 -11.62 -14.18 -11.57
C SER A 35 -11.66 -13.40 -10.23
N SER A 36 -12.73 -13.53 -9.43
CA SER A 36 -12.88 -12.83 -8.16
C SER A 36 -12.66 -13.77 -6.97
N GLN A 37 -12.00 -13.25 -5.93
CA GLN A 37 -11.87 -13.91 -4.64
C GLN A 37 -12.93 -13.37 -3.69
N LYS A 38 -13.48 -14.25 -2.86
CA LYS A 38 -14.45 -13.89 -1.83
C LYS A 38 -14.01 -14.43 -0.48
N ILE A 39 -14.27 -13.66 0.57
CA ILE A 39 -13.92 -14.00 1.94
C ILE A 39 -15.20 -14.18 2.75
N ARG A 40 -15.29 -15.24 3.52
CA ARG A 40 -16.39 -15.42 4.47
C ARG A 40 -16.19 -14.55 5.70
N GLY A 41 -17.24 -13.85 6.10
CA GLY A 41 -17.35 -13.14 7.34
C GLY A 41 -18.48 -13.72 8.21
N LEU A 42 -18.67 -13.17 9.40
CA LEU A 42 -19.77 -13.52 10.31
C LEU A 42 -21.14 -13.21 9.70
N GLY A 43 -21.28 -12.06 9.07
CA GLY A 43 -22.54 -11.58 8.52
C GLY A 43 -22.77 -12.02 7.09
N GLU A 44 -21.76 -11.99 6.26
CA GLU A 44 -21.88 -12.26 4.83
C GLU A 44 -20.56 -12.70 4.17
N VAL A 45 -20.63 -12.95 2.87
CA VAL A 45 -19.47 -13.24 2.03
C VAL A 45 -19.07 -11.95 1.29
N HIS A 46 -17.84 -11.50 1.48
CA HIS A 46 -17.32 -10.26 0.94
C HIS A 46 -16.48 -10.49 -0.32
N ASP A 47 -16.58 -9.59 -1.30
CA ASP A 47 -15.66 -9.55 -2.43
C ASP A 47 -14.31 -8.98 -1.98
N ALA A 48 -13.21 -9.48 -2.57
CA ALA A 48 -11.85 -9.01 -2.32
C ALA A 48 -11.22 -8.51 -3.62
N ASP A 49 -10.93 -7.21 -3.71
CA ASP A 49 -10.26 -6.65 -4.89
C ASP A 49 -8.83 -7.15 -4.98
N VAL A 50 -8.07 -7.08 -3.88
CA VAL A 50 -6.69 -7.62 -3.78
C VAL A 50 -6.52 -8.31 -2.44
N LEU A 51 -6.23 -9.61 -2.45
CA LEU A 51 -6.03 -10.44 -1.25
C LEU A 51 -4.70 -11.20 -1.38
N LEU A 52 -3.77 -10.91 -0.47
CA LEU A 52 -2.39 -11.39 -0.55
C LEU A 52 -1.86 -11.86 0.80
N ASP A 53 -1.01 -12.88 0.76
CA ASP A 53 -0.15 -13.25 1.87
C ASP A 53 1.17 -12.47 1.80
N PRO A 54 1.65 -11.86 2.89
CA PRO A 54 2.93 -11.17 2.92
C PRO A 54 4.09 -12.16 2.75
N PRO A 55 5.25 -11.75 2.18
CA PRO A 55 6.37 -12.64 1.91
C PRO A 55 7.00 -13.24 3.17
N VAL A 56 6.82 -12.60 4.32
CA VAL A 56 7.27 -13.10 5.63
C VAL A 56 6.19 -12.85 6.66
N GLN A 57 5.88 -13.91 7.42
CA GLN A 57 5.00 -13.82 8.59
C GLN A 57 5.84 -13.52 9.84
N THR A 58 5.29 -12.72 10.75
CA THR A 58 5.98 -12.41 12.00
C THR A 58 5.94 -13.63 12.94
N PRO A 59 7.08 -14.17 13.38
CA PRO A 59 7.11 -15.28 14.31
C PRO A 59 6.35 -14.95 15.61
N PHE A 60 5.73 -15.98 16.21
CA PHE A 60 4.99 -15.89 17.48
C PHE A 60 3.68 -15.08 17.46
N TYR A 61 3.30 -14.51 16.31
CA TYR A 61 2.03 -13.81 16.14
C TYR A 61 1.11 -14.60 15.22
N THR A 62 -0.18 -14.32 15.29
CA THR A 62 -1.15 -14.84 14.32
C THR A 62 -0.74 -14.46 12.92
N PRO A 63 -0.67 -15.40 11.97
CA PRO A 63 -0.36 -15.08 10.57
C PRO A 63 -1.29 -14.00 10.02
N THR A 64 -0.77 -13.07 9.26
CA THR A 64 -1.54 -11.96 8.70
C THR A 64 -1.77 -12.12 7.22
N ARG A 65 -2.90 -11.61 6.73
CA ARG A 65 -3.24 -11.42 5.31
C ARG A 65 -3.55 -9.96 5.04
N LEU A 66 -3.22 -9.51 3.84
CA LEU A 66 -3.50 -8.15 3.39
C LEU A 66 -4.68 -8.15 2.44
N LEU A 67 -5.74 -7.44 2.80
CA LEU A 67 -6.89 -7.15 1.95
C LEU A 67 -6.85 -5.68 1.55
N ILE A 68 -6.86 -5.38 0.25
CA ILE A 68 -6.88 -4.01 -0.25
C ILE A 68 -8.16 -3.80 -1.03
N GLU A 69 -8.93 -2.82 -0.64
CA GLU A 69 -10.12 -2.31 -1.32
C GLU A 69 -9.68 -1.21 -2.29
N CYS A 70 -9.95 -1.36 -3.59
CA CYS A 70 -9.55 -0.42 -4.63
C CYS A 70 -10.75 0.44 -5.08
N LYS A 71 -10.61 1.76 -5.06
CA LYS A 71 -11.67 2.72 -5.44
C LYS A 71 -11.22 3.62 -6.59
N ASP A 72 -11.88 3.45 -7.73
CA ASP A 72 -11.67 4.20 -8.97
C ASP A 72 -12.57 5.43 -9.11
N TYR A 73 -13.04 6.00 -7.99
CA TYR A 73 -13.95 7.13 -7.99
C TYR A 73 -13.28 8.40 -8.54
N ASN A 74 -14.03 9.17 -9.33
CA ASN A 74 -13.63 10.53 -9.77
C ASN A 74 -13.61 11.54 -8.61
N LYS A 75 -14.19 11.20 -7.45
CA LYS A 75 -14.24 12.03 -6.24
C LYS A 75 -13.44 11.36 -5.12
N ARG A 76 -12.86 12.18 -4.24
CA ARG A 76 -12.14 11.70 -3.07
C ARG A 76 -12.98 10.73 -2.25
N VAL A 77 -12.37 9.65 -1.82
CA VAL A 77 -12.98 8.64 -0.96
C VAL A 77 -13.35 9.25 0.39
N GLY A 78 -14.61 9.10 0.77
CA GLY A 78 -15.18 9.64 2.00
C GLY A 78 -15.12 8.68 3.17
N LEU A 79 -15.50 9.17 4.35
CA LEU A 79 -15.52 8.45 5.62
C LEU A 79 -16.32 7.13 5.58
N ASN A 80 -17.41 7.08 4.80
CA ASN A 80 -18.26 5.87 4.75
C ASN A 80 -17.52 4.66 4.19
N VAL A 81 -16.65 4.84 3.20
CA VAL A 81 -15.83 3.74 2.66
C VAL A 81 -14.89 3.20 3.72
N LEU A 82 -14.28 4.07 4.53
CA LEU A 82 -13.38 3.66 5.61
C LEU A 82 -14.12 2.94 6.75
N ARG A 83 -15.36 3.37 7.05
CA ARG A 83 -16.23 2.65 8.01
C ARG A 83 -16.60 1.27 7.47
N SER A 84 -16.92 1.16 6.19
CA SER A 84 -17.18 -0.15 5.55
C SER A 84 -15.94 -1.03 5.58
N ALA A 85 -14.75 -0.51 5.28
CA ALA A 85 -13.50 -1.24 5.35
C ALA A 85 -13.17 -1.72 6.77
N LEU A 86 -13.46 -0.91 7.80
CA LEU A 86 -13.34 -1.32 9.20
C LEU A 86 -14.35 -2.42 9.53
N GLY A 87 -15.62 -2.27 9.16
CA GLY A 87 -16.67 -3.28 9.37
C GLY A 87 -16.31 -4.60 8.70
N LEU A 88 -15.83 -4.56 7.47
CA LEU A 88 -15.32 -5.71 6.74
C LEU A 88 -14.19 -6.42 7.50
N ARG A 89 -13.18 -5.66 7.98
CA ARG A 89 -12.08 -6.21 8.77
C ARG A 89 -12.58 -6.94 10.03
N GLU A 90 -13.49 -6.32 10.78
CA GLU A 90 -14.03 -6.90 12.00
C GLU A 90 -14.89 -8.13 11.70
N ASP A 91 -15.72 -8.10 10.65
CA ASP A 91 -16.57 -9.22 10.25
C ASP A 91 -15.76 -10.46 9.85
N ILE A 92 -14.68 -10.27 9.09
CA ILE A 92 -13.80 -11.37 8.66
C ILE A 92 -12.96 -11.90 9.83
N ASN A 93 -12.38 -11.01 10.65
CA ASN A 93 -11.49 -11.42 11.73
C ASN A 93 -12.20 -12.14 12.88
N HIS A 94 -13.50 -11.93 13.05
CA HIS A 94 -14.29 -12.61 14.05
C HIS A 94 -15.00 -13.87 13.52
N PHE A 95 -14.87 -14.17 12.23
CA PHE A 95 -15.46 -15.35 11.65
C PHE A 95 -14.67 -16.60 12.03
N GLU A 96 -15.33 -17.53 12.72
CA GLU A 96 -14.79 -18.84 13.09
C GLU A 96 -15.72 -19.94 12.58
N LEU A 97 -15.15 -20.90 11.84
CA LEU A 97 -15.83 -22.14 11.53
C LEU A 97 -15.75 -23.06 12.75
N ILE A 98 -16.83 -23.14 13.52
CA ILE A 98 -16.95 -24.03 14.65
C ILE A 98 -17.67 -25.28 14.19
N ASP A 99 -16.93 -26.37 13.98
CA ASP A 99 -17.49 -27.69 13.85
C ASP A 99 -17.69 -28.30 15.26
N LYS A 100 -18.94 -28.45 15.65
CA LYS A 100 -19.31 -28.99 16.97
C LYS A 100 -18.72 -30.39 17.23
N GLU A 101 -18.60 -31.21 16.20
CA GLU A 101 -18.02 -32.55 16.31
C GLU A 101 -16.52 -32.52 16.57
N SER A 102 -15.81 -31.64 15.90
CA SER A 102 -14.38 -31.37 16.11
C SER A 102 -14.11 -30.81 17.52
N VAL A 103 -14.97 -29.92 18.02
CA VAL A 103 -14.88 -29.41 19.39
C VAL A 103 -15.05 -30.54 20.39
N HIS A 104 -16.05 -31.39 20.22
CA HIS A 104 -16.29 -32.55 21.10
C HIS A 104 -15.10 -33.52 21.08
N LYS A 105 -14.55 -33.84 19.91
CA LYS A 105 -13.37 -34.70 19.75
C LYS A 105 -12.13 -34.13 20.44
N ARG A 106 -11.96 -32.80 20.44
CA ARG A 106 -10.87 -32.13 21.17
C ARG A 106 -10.98 -32.32 22.68
N TYR A 107 -12.17 -32.14 23.24
CA TYR A 107 -12.39 -32.32 24.68
C TYR A 107 -12.24 -33.79 25.13
N THR A 108 -12.51 -34.73 24.25
CA THR A 108 -12.36 -36.19 24.55
C THR A 108 -10.96 -36.71 24.21
N GLY A 109 -10.04 -35.89 23.74
CA GLY A 109 -8.67 -36.28 23.36
C GLY A 109 -8.58 -37.20 22.13
N SER A 110 -9.69 -37.36 21.40
CA SER A 110 -9.79 -38.28 20.25
C SER A 110 -9.39 -37.67 18.92
N ALA A 111 -9.13 -36.34 18.84
CA ALA A 111 -8.73 -35.69 17.64
C ALA A 111 -7.29 -35.16 17.74
N PRO A 112 -6.48 -35.23 16.67
CA PRO A 112 -5.22 -34.53 16.64
C PRO A 112 -5.49 -33.00 16.77
N ILE A 113 -4.63 -32.33 17.51
CA ILE A 113 -4.67 -30.85 17.59
C ILE A 113 -4.36 -30.31 16.19
N GLN A 114 -5.39 -30.13 15.38
CA GLN A 114 -5.27 -29.30 14.20
C GLN A 114 -5.32 -27.85 14.67
N ALA A 115 -4.19 -27.15 14.58
CA ALA A 115 -4.19 -25.72 14.69
C ALA A 115 -5.06 -25.19 13.54
N SER A 116 -6.26 -24.71 13.85
CA SER A 116 -7.03 -23.93 12.89
C SER A 116 -6.16 -22.70 12.57
N GLN A 117 -5.67 -22.61 11.34
CA GLN A 117 -4.91 -21.45 10.91
C GLN A 117 -5.89 -20.27 10.78
N GLN A 118 -6.09 -19.57 11.88
CA GLN A 118 -6.74 -18.27 11.82
C GLN A 118 -5.72 -17.25 11.33
N TYR A 119 -6.09 -16.55 10.27
CA TYR A 119 -5.34 -15.39 9.79
C TYR A 119 -5.95 -14.12 10.36
N LEU A 120 -5.09 -13.15 10.71
CA LEU A 120 -5.51 -11.80 11.02
C LEU A 120 -5.49 -10.98 9.72
N TYR A 121 -6.64 -10.54 9.27
CA TYR A 121 -6.76 -9.70 8.07
C TYR A 121 -6.49 -8.24 8.41
N GLN A 122 -5.50 -7.67 7.74
CA GLN A 122 -5.24 -6.24 7.72
C GLN A 122 -5.87 -5.63 6.47
N VAL A 123 -6.58 -4.52 6.64
CA VAL A 123 -7.27 -3.86 5.53
C VAL A 123 -6.58 -2.56 5.16
N ALA A 124 -6.39 -2.35 3.87
CA ALA A 124 -5.97 -1.09 3.27
C ALA A 124 -7.02 -0.62 2.27
N VAL A 125 -7.06 0.68 2.01
CA VAL A 125 -7.91 1.26 0.95
C VAL A 125 -7.03 2.03 -0.03
N ALA A 126 -7.11 1.66 -1.29
CA ALA A 126 -6.45 2.34 -2.39
C ALA A 126 -7.43 3.25 -3.14
N SER A 127 -7.02 4.46 -3.52
CA SER A 127 -7.87 5.44 -4.20
C SER A 127 -7.14 6.12 -5.34
N MET A 128 -7.80 6.22 -6.49
CA MET A 128 -7.32 6.99 -7.64
C MET A 128 -7.39 8.50 -7.40
N SER A 129 -8.36 8.99 -6.66
CA SER A 129 -8.64 10.42 -6.45
C SER A 129 -8.24 10.94 -5.05
N GLY A 130 -7.68 10.08 -4.20
CA GLY A 130 -7.29 10.40 -2.82
C GLY A 130 -8.46 10.37 -1.84
N PHE A 131 -8.24 10.90 -0.63
CA PHE A 131 -9.15 10.78 0.51
C PHE A 131 -9.57 12.14 1.06
N THR A 132 -10.78 12.19 1.65
CA THR A 132 -11.24 13.37 2.40
C THR A 132 -10.55 13.42 3.77
N LYS A 133 -10.47 14.62 4.38
CA LYS A 133 -9.87 14.79 5.72
C LYS A 133 -10.51 13.90 6.79
N PRO A 134 -11.86 13.77 6.89
CA PRO A 134 -12.48 12.84 7.84
C PRO A 134 -12.09 11.37 7.59
N ALA A 135 -11.93 10.95 6.33
CA ALA A 135 -11.47 9.61 5.99
C ALA A 135 -10.03 9.36 6.45
N GLN A 136 -9.11 10.32 6.22
CA GLN A 136 -7.71 10.22 6.65
C GLN A 136 -7.59 10.16 8.17
N ASN A 137 -8.31 11.00 8.91
CA ASN A 137 -8.33 10.98 10.38
C ASN A 137 -8.84 9.63 10.91
N PHE A 138 -9.92 9.12 10.34
CA PHE A 138 -10.49 7.83 10.73
C PHE A 138 -9.51 6.68 10.47
N ALA A 139 -8.89 6.66 9.30
CA ALA A 139 -7.91 5.66 8.91
C ALA A 139 -6.70 5.64 9.86
N ALA A 140 -6.19 6.81 10.25
CA ALA A 140 -5.07 6.94 11.18
C ALA A 140 -5.41 6.35 12.57
N ILE A 141 -6.62 6.64 13.10
CA ILE A 141 -7.08 6.12 14.40
C ILE A 141 -7.24 4.59 14.36
N HIS A 142 -7.83 4.08 13.27
CA HIS A 142 -8.15 2.64 13.14
C HIS A 142 -7.04 1.83 12.45
N ARG A 143 -5.89 2.44 12.16
CA ARG A 143 -4.73 1.81 11.51
C ARG A 143 -5.09 1.15 10.17
N ILE A 144 -5.91 1.83 9.38
CA ILE A 144 -6.22 1.44 7.99
C ILE A 144 -5.21 2.14 7.10
N SER A 145 -4.43 1.40 6.34
CA SER A 145 -3.46 1.99 5.40
C SER A 145 -4.18 2.64 4.22
N LEU A 146 -3.80 3.86 3.88
CA LEU A 146 -4.32 4.61 2.73
C LEU A 146 -3.27 4.64 1.62
N ILE A 147 -3.68 4.23 0.42
CA ILE A 147 -2.81 4.15 -0.75
C ILE A 147 -3.28 5.18 -1.77
N GLU A 148 -2.41 6.14 -2.08
CA GLU A 148 -2.62 7.18 -3.07
C GLU A 148 -1.42 7.28 -4.01
N PHE A 149 -1.68 7.47 -5.31
CA PHE A 149 -0.62 7.61 -6.32
C PHE A 149 -0.66 8.93 -7.08
N ASN A 150 -1.64 9.81 -6.80
CA ASN A 150 -1.94 10.99 -7.61
C ASN A 150 -0.79 12.02 -7.72
N LYS A 151 0.25 11.92 -6.89
CA LYS A 151 1.47 12.74 -6.95
C LYS A 151 2.70 11.96 -7.43
N MET A 152 2.54 10.67 -7.72
CA MET A 152 3.66 9.84 -8.16
C MET A 152 4.03 10.16 -9.61
N PRO A 153 5.32 10.08 -9.98
CA PRO A 153 5.78 10.46 -11.32
C PRO A 153 5.09 9.70 -12.46
N PHE A 154 4.75 8.44 -12.24
CA PHE A 154 4.08 7.58 -13.24
C PHE A 154 2.57 7.81 -13.36
N TRP A 155 1.96 8.50 -12.39
CA TRP A 155 0.51 8.48 -12.22
C TRP A 155 -0.27 9.10 -13.39
N LYS A 156 0.22 10.25 -13.88
CA LYS A 156 -0.43 10.91 -15.01
C LYS A 156 -0.40 10.05 -16.26
N GLU A 157 0.76 9.47 -16.58
CA GLU A 157 0.92 8.60 -17.74
C GLU A 157 0.02 7.37 -17.65
N PHE A 158 -0.06 6.76 -16.46
CA PHE A 158 -0.96 5.64 -16.21
C PHE A 158 -2.44 6.01 -16.39
N CYS A 159 -2.90 7.14 -15.85
CA CYS A 159 -4.28 7.60 -16.03
C CYS A 159 -4.60 7.92 -17.50
N ASP A 160 -3.73 8.67 -18.18
CA ASP A 160 -3.91 9.01 -19.60
C ASP A 160 -4.01 7.75 -20.48
N LEU A 161 -3.27 6.70 -20.12
CA LEU A 161 -3.30 5.42 -20.83
C LEU A 161 -4.63 4.68 -20.63
N VAL A 162 -5.10 4.61 -19.39
CA VAL A 162 -6.35 3.93 -19.04
C VAL A 162 -7.57 4.66 -19.62
N GLU A 163 -7.58 6.01 -19.59
CA GLU A 163 -8.65 6.82 -20.19
C GLU A 163 -8.71 6.65 -21.71
N ARG A 164 -7.57 6.53 -22.39
CA ARG A 164 -7.52 6.25 -23.84
C ARG A 164 -8.12 4.88 -24.16
N ASP A 165 -7.82 3.87 -23.34
CA ASP A 165 -8.37 2.53 -23.51
C ASP A 165 -9.90 2.54 -23.31
N GLU A 166 -10.43 3.24 -22.32
CA GLU A 166 -11.89 3.37 -22.13
C GLU A 166 -12.58 4.08 -23.31
N GLY A 167 -11.95 5.14 -23.84
CA GLY A 167 -12.43 5.83 -25.04
C GLY A 167 -12.45 4.93 -26.28
N HIS A 168 -11.42 4.13 -26.44
CA HIS A 168 -11.30 3.17 -27.53
C HIS A 168 -12.31 2.02 -27.42
N TRP A 169 -12.50 1.47 -26.22
CA TRP A 169 -13.51 0.45 -25.92
C TRP A 169 -14.93 0.91 -26.26
N ASN A 170 -15.30 2.12 -25.87
CA ASN A 170 -16.62 2.68 -26.20
C ASN A 170 -16.83 2.90 -27.69
N ALA A 171 -15.77 3.19 -28.46
CA ALA A 171 -15.83 3.33 -29.90
C ALA A 171 -15.87 1.99 -30.65
N MET A 172 -15.18 0.96 -30.15
CA MET A 172 -15.03 -0.36 -30.79
C MET A 172 -16.13 -1.36 -30.43
N SER A 173 -16.82 -1.19 -29.31
CA SER A 173 -18.01 -2.03 -28.98
C SER A 173 -19.06 -2.02 -30.09
N ASN A 174 -18.95 -1.07 -31.02
CA ASN A 174 -19.78 -0.97 -32.24
C ASN A 174 -19.17 -1.67 -33.48
N THR A 175 -17.93 -2.15 -33.45
CA THR A 175 -17.24 -2.62 -34.67
C THR A 175 -16.64 -4.04 -34.62
N GLY A 176 -16.67 -4.74 -33.49
CA GLY A 176 -16.36 -6.17 -33.39
C GLY A 176 -14.90 -6.61 -33.68
N CYS A 177 -13.90 -5.77 -33.41
CA CYS A 177 -12.50 -6.07 -33.70
C CYS A 177 -11.72 -6.51 -32.43
N ASN A 178 -11.55 -7.81 -32.22
CA ASN A 178 -10.92 -8.40 -31.01
C ASN A 178 -9.39 -8.23 -30.90
N SER A 179 -8.68 -8.00 -32.01
CA SER A 179 -7.20 -7.99 -32.02
C SER A 179 -6.57 -6.71 -31.48
N ALA A 180 -7.23 -5.56 -31.68
CA ALA A 180 -6.71 -4.28 -31.19
C ALA A 180 -6.89 -4.11 -29.67
N ASP A 181 -7.97 -4.67 -29.11
CA ASP A 181 -8.25 -4.66 -27.66
C ASP A 181 -7.21 -5.50 -26.92
N GLN A 182 -6.82 -6.64 -27.47
CA GLN A 182 -5.80 -7.51 -26.88
C GLN A 182 -4.42 -6.82 -26.87
N GLN A 183 -4.05 -6.14 -27.94
CA GLN A 183 -2.79 -5.38 -28.00
C GLN A 183 -2.74 -4.21 -27.01
N MET A 184 -3.87 -3.51 -26.81
CA MET A 184 -3.94 -2.43 -25.84
C MET A 184 -3.86 -2.96 -24.39
N ASP A 185 -4.54 -4.05 -24.10
CA ASP A 185 -4.46 -4.69 -22.76
C ASP A 185 -3.04 -5.18 -22.47
N GLU A 186 -2.33 -5.75 -23.44
CA GLU A 186 -0.92 -6.15 -23.34
C GLU A 186 0.00 -4.94 -23.10
N TYR A 187 -0.27 -3.81 -23.77
CA TYR A 187 0.49 -2.58 -23.57
C TYR A 187 0.28 -2.00 -22.17
N ILE A 188 -0.96 -1.93 -21.66
CA ILE A 188 -1.28 -1.50 -20.29
C ILE A 188 -0.57 -2.41 -19.26
N GLN A 189 -0.60 -3.71 -19.46
CA GLN A 189 0.11 -4.67 -18.61
C GLN A 189 1.61 -4.43 -18.62
N GLY A 190 2.22 -4.16 -19.77
CA GLY A 190 3.64 -3.83 -19.89
C GLY A 190 4.03 -2.56 -19.10
N VAL A 191 3.19 -1.52 -19.13
CA VAL A 191 3.40 -0.29 -18.33
C VAL A 191 3.25 -0.58 -16.84
N ILE A 192 2.26 -1.36 -16.45
CA ILE A 192 2.06 -1.79 -15.04
C ILE A 192 3.26 -2.60 -14.55
N ASP A 193 3.79 -3.52 -15.35
CA ASP A 193 4.96 -4.33 -15.01
C ASP A 193 6.25 -3.47 -14.89
N ASP A 194 6.43 -2.41 -15.72
CA ASP A 194 7.54 -1.45 -15.57
C ASP A 194 7.41 -0.64 -14.27
N ILE A 195 6.20 -0.19 -13.92
CA ILE A 195 5.94 0.49 -12.65
C ILE A 195 6.22 -0.45 -11.48
N ALA A 196 5.74 -1.68 -11.51
CA ALA A 196 5.94 -2.67 -10.46
C ALA A 196 7.42 -2.96 -10.22
N ARG A 197 8.20 -3.16 -11.29
CA ARG A 197 9.65 -3.42 -11.23
C ARG A 197 10.44 -2.29 -10.56
N ARG A 198 9.98 -1.04 -10.66
CA ARG A 198 10.61 0.14 -10.06
C ARG A 198 10.07 0.46 -8.68
N SER A 199 9.11 -0.32 -8.21
CA SER A 199 8.40 -0.08 -6.95
C SER A 199 8.97 -0.93 -5.81
N ALA A 200 8.81 -0.40 -4.60
CA ALA A 200 9.01 -1.11 -3.35
C ALA A 200 7.90 -0.70 -2.38
N VAL A 201 7.72 -1.44 -1.31
CA VAL A 201 6.78 -1.10 -0.24
C VAL A 201 7.51 -1.03 1.09
N ALA A 202 7.33 0.06 1.80
CA ALA A 202 7.85 0.23 3.16
C ALA A 202 6.71 0.17 4.17
N ILE A 203 6.95 -0.52 5.26
CA ILE A 203 6.09 -0.48 6.46
C ILE A 203 6.82 0.34 7.52
N THR A 204 6.21 1.43 7.94
CA THR A 204 6.76 2.33 8.97
C THR A 204 6.65 1.71 10.35
N ASN A 205 7.37 2.28 11.33
CA ASN A 205 7.25 1.89 12.74
C ASN A 205 5.84 2.12 13.33
N SER A 206 5.00 2.97 12.71
CA SER A 206 3.58 3.14 13.05
C SER A 206 2.65 2.13 12.34
N GLY A 207 3.19 1.22 11.53
CA GLY A 207 2.42 0.23 10.76
C GLY A 207 1.79 0.78 9.47
N GLN A 208 2.18 1.97 9.03
CA GLN A 208 1.69 2.57 7.80
C GLN A 208 2.40 1.99 6.58
N MET A 209 1.67 1.63 5.54
CA MET A 209 2.22 1.17 4.28
C MET A 209 2.51 2.36 3.37
N LEU A 210 3.72 2.41 2.82
CA LEU A 210 4.19 3.42 1.87
C LEU A 210 4.63 2.74 0.58
N PHE A 211 4.12 3.21 -0.55
CA PHE A 211 4.61 2.80 -1.86
C PHE A 211 5.76 3.70 -2.27
N LEU A 212 6.94 3.10 -2.46
CA LEU A 212 8.16 3.77 -2.89
C LEU A 212 8.35 3.51 -4.38
N TYR A 213 8.63 4.56 -5.16
CA TYR A 213 8.86 4.45 -6.59
C TYR A 213 10.19 5.06 -6.99
N LYS A 214 11.00 4.29 -7.71
CA LYS A 214 12.30 4.70 -8.24
C LYS A 214 12.14 5.32 -9.62
N SER A 215 12.08 6.66 -9.69
CA SER A 215 11.91 7.37 -10.95
C SER A 215 13.21 7.38 -11.77
N LYS A 216 13.10 7.27 -13.10
CA LYS A 216 14.23 7.38 -14.03
C LYS A 216 14.94 8.71 -13.93
N GLU A 217 14.19 9.79 -13.72
CA GLU A 217 14.73 11.16 -13.65
C GLU A 217 15.68 11.36 -12.46
N ASP A 218 15.32 10.82 -11.29
CA ASP A 218 16.11 10.95 -10.07
C ASP A 218 17.30 9.98 -10.02
N ASN A 219 17.32 8.93 -10.84
CA ASN A 219 18.26 7.81 -10.76
C ASN A 219 19.00 7.53 -12.08
N ARG A 220 19.36 8.57 -12.83
CA ARG A 220 20.04 8.42 -14.12
C ARG A 220 21.33 7.61 -14.00
N GLY A 221 21.48 6.58 -14.83
CA GLY A 221 22.63 5.69 -14.86
C GLY A 221 22.65 4.58 -13.79
N ASN A 222 21.64 4.51 -12.93
CA ASN A 222 21.46 3.41 -11.99
C ASN A 222 20.60 2.30 -12.60
N CYS A 223 20.73 1.08 -12.05
CA CYS A 223 19.82 -0.02 -12.35
C CYS A 223 18.35 0.41 -12.15
N ASP A 224 17.43 -0.10 -12.95
CA ASP A 224 16.02 0.24 -12.88
C ASP A 224 15.35 -0.28 -11.59
N GLU A 225 15.77 -1.43 -11.12
CA GLU A 225 15.23 -2.06 -9.91
C GLU A 225 15.75 -1.42 -8.62
N PRO A 226 14.94 -1.40 -7.55
CA PRO A 226 15.36 -0.97 -6.22
C PRO A 226 16.47 -1.88 -5.65
N GLN A 227 17.52 -1.30 -5.09
CA GLN A 227 18.61 -2.07 -4.48
C GLN A 227 18.81 -1.79 -3.00
N PHE A 228 18.37 -0.64 -2.50
CA PHE A 228 18.48 -0.21 -1.09
C PHE A 228 19.88 -0.43 -0.51
N ARG A 229 20.91 0.09 -1.20
CA ARG A 229 22.30 0.03 -0.74
C ARG A 229 22.52 1.03 0.39
N GLY A 230 22.65 0.53 1.62
CA GLY A 230 22.83 1.32 2.84
C GLY A 230 21.72 1.07 3.86
N ASP A 231 21.97 1.42 5.11
CA ASP A 231 21.05 1.16 6.23
C ASP A 231 20.35 2.44 6.70
N TYR A 232 20.86 3.60 6.27
CA TYR A 232 20.35 4.90 6.64
C TYR A 232 19.84 5.66 5.43
N TYR A 233 18.73 6.37 5.62
CA TYR A 233 18.10 7.21 4.60
C TYR A 233 17.87 8.63 5.08
N ASP A 234 17.82 9.54 4.12
CA ASP A 234 17.41 10.93 4.31
C ASP A 234 16.04 11.16 3.68
N LEU A 235 15.22 11.99 4.33
CA LEU A 235 13.91 12.39 3.85
C LEU A 235 13.90 13.87 3.47
N THR A 236 13.46 14.19 2.27
CA THR A 236 13.25 15.56 1.82
C THR A 236 11.86 15.76 1.26
N TRP A 237 11.26 16.90 1.58
CA TRP A 237 10.00 17.35 1.04
C TRP A 237 10.08 18.88 0.83
N ARG A 238 9.70 19.37 -0.34
CA ARG A 238 9.85 20.79 -0.67
C ARG A 238 8.53 21.51 -0.86
N GLU A 239 7.55 20.86 -1.46
CA GLU A 239 6.29 21.48 -1.85
C GLU A 239 5.10 20.57 -1.62
N GLU A 240 3.94 21.16 -1.27
CA GLU A 240 2.72 20.44 -0.94
C GLU A 240 2.22 19.52 -2.08
N ASN A 241 2.48 19.91 -3.32
CA ASN A 241 2.04 19.16 -4.51
C ASN A 241 3.05 18.14 -5.02
N GLN A 242 4.22 18.05 -4.39
CA GLN A 242 5.25 17.07 -4.77
C GLN A 242 5.26 15.86 -3.84
N PRO A 243 5.63 14.68 -4.36
CA PRO A 243 5.88 13.52 -3.51
C PRO A 243 7.13 13.75 -2.65
N TRP A 244 7.18 13.04 -1.54
CA TRP A 244 8.38 12.96 -0.71
C TRP A 244 9.51 12.25 -1.46
N LYS A 245 10.75 12.61 -1.13
CA LYS A 245 11.95 11.91 -1.57
C LYS A 245 12.60 11.20 -0.39
N LEU A 246 12.82 9.91 -0.54
CA LEU A 246 13.66 9.09 0.31
C LEU A 246 14.96 8.83 -0.45
N ARG A 247 16.08 9.25 0.12
CA ARG A 247 17.41 8.97 -0.43
C ARG A 247 18.12 7.95 0.43
N ILE A 248 18.59 6.87 -0.18
CA ILE A 248 19.40 5.84 0.47
C ILE A 248 20.57 5.48 -0.45
N GLY A 249 21.81 5.70 0.03
CA GLY A 249 22.99 5.58 -0.83
C GLY A 249 22.88 6.51 -2.05
N ASN A 250 23.00 5.93 -3.23
CA ASN A 250 22.88 6.63 -4.52
C ASN A 250 21.48 6.58 -5.14
N GLU A 251 20.50 6.02 -4.44
CA GLU A 251 19.15 5.84 -4.94
C GLU A 251 18.17 6.84 -4.32
N VAL A 252 17.24 7.31 -5.14
CA VAL A 252 16.18 8.22 -4.73
C VAL A 252 14.83 7.60 -5.06
N PHE A 253 14.02 7.45 -4.03
CA PHE A 253 12.64 6.97 -4.15
C PHE A 253 11.67 8.12 -3.91
N ARG A 254 10.55 8.09 -4.65
CA ARG A 254 9.42 8.98 -4.42
C ARG A 254 8.33 8.22 -3.70
N PHE A 255 7.66 8.86 -2.74
CA PHE A 255 6.48 8.32 -2.06
C PHE A 255 5.52 9.43 -1.66
N GLN A 256 4.29 9.07 -1.42
CA GLN A 256 3.23 9.99 -1.04
C GLN A 256 2.73 9.68 0.37
N LEU A 257 2.52 10.73 1.16
CA LEU A 257 1.80 10.67 2.43
C LEU A 257 0.46 11.39 2.28
N PRO A 258 -0.59 10.96 3.00
CA PRO A 258 -1.86 11.65 3.03
C PRO A 258 -1.69 13.12 3.40
N LYS A 259 -2.35 14.02 2.65
CA LYS A 259 -2.17 15.48 2.76
C LYS A 259 -2.48 16.03 4.17
N ASP A 260 -3.51 15.52 4.80
CA ASP A 260 -3.95 16.02 6.10
C ASP A 260 -3.09 15.49 7.25
N LEU A 261 -2.46 14.33 7.08
CA LEU A 261 -1.41 13.86 7.98
C LEU A 261 -0.23 14.85 7.98
N LEU A 262 0.23 15.27 6.80
CA LEU A 262 1.26 16.29 6.64
C LEU A 262 0.87 17.62 7.28
N LYS A 263 -0.37 18.07 7.06
CA LYS A 263 -0.86 19.31 7.68
C LYS A 263 -0.87 19.24 9.20
N SER A 264 -1.26 18.11 9.78
CA SER A 264 -1.22 17.93 11.24
C SER A 264 0.20 18.03 11.80
N TRP A 265 1.21 17.62 11.02
CA TRP A 265 2.62 17.74 11.40
C TRP A 265 3.16 19.17 11.32
N LEU A 266 2.57 20.01 10.44
CA LEU A 266 3.03 21.36 10.15
C LEU A 266 2.19 22.46 10.84
N GLN A 267 0.98 22.16 11.30
CA GLN A 267 0.03 23.18 11.80
C GLN A 267 0.20 23.57 13.28
N CYS A 268 1.18 23.04 14.00
CA CYS A 268 1.29 23.26 15.44
C CYS A 268 1.98 24.58 15.86
N SER A 269 2.40 25.45 14.92
CA SER A 269 3.14 26.66 15.27
C SER A 269 2.87 27.84 14.32
N LYS A 270 3.08 29.06 14.82
CA LYS A 270 2.96 30.32 14.07
C LYS A 270 4.31 30.75 13.47
N ASP A 271 5.41 30.18 13.93
CA ASP A 271 6.76 30.49 13.51
C ASP A 271 7.33 29.45 12.54
N GLU A 272 8.09 29.88 11.53
CA GLU A 272 8.68 29.01 10.52
C GLU A 272 9.73 28.06 11.12
N ILE A 273 10.47 28.49 12.13
CA ILE A 273 11.50 27.69 12.81
C ILE A 273 10.83 26.57 13.59
N ASP A 274 9.81 26.88 14.39
CA ASP A 274 9.01 25.91 15.13
C ASP A 274 8.35 24.86 14.19
N LEU A 275 7.87 25.29 13.02
CA LEU A 275 7.33 24.39 12.01
C LEU A 275 8.39 23.38 11.54
N ARG A 276 9.62 23.84 11.32
CA ARG A 276 10.75 22.98 10.92
C ARG A 276 11.14 22.01 12.03
N ILE A 277 11.24 22.49 13.27
CA ILE A 277 11.53 21.66 14.45
C ILE A 277 10.47 20.57 14.62
N ASN A 278 9.19 20.94 14.56
CA ASN A 278 8.09 20.00 14.66
C ASN A 278 8.10 18.97 13.51
N ALA A 279 8.39 19.39 12.28
CA ALA A 279 8.50 18.48 11.14
C ALA A 279 9.65 17.46 11.35
N ILE A 280 10.78 17.86 11.93
CA ILE A 280 11.89 16.95 12.25
C ILE A 280 11.47 15.96 13.33
N ARG A 281 10.84 16.42 14.42
CA ARG A 281 10.33 15.56 15.50
C ARG A 281 9.31 14.52 14.98
N GLN A 282 8.42 14.94 14.09
CA GLN A 282 7.44 14.03 13.48
C GLN A 282 8.09 12.98 12.56
N LYS A 283 9.12 13.36 11.81
CA LYS A 283 9.93 12.40 11.05
C LYS A 283 10.58 11.37 11.97
N GLN A 284 11.14 11.80 13.10
CA GLN A 284 11.73 10.90 14.10
C GLN A 284 10.68 9.96 14.72
N GLY A 285 9.49 10.47 15.04
CA GLY A 285 8.42 9.69 15.68
C GLY A 285 7.79 8.65 14.75
N ASN A 286 7.45 9.06 13.52
CA ASN A 286 6.61 8.24 12.62
C ASN A 286 7.39 7.55 11.48
N LEU A 287 8.53 8.09 11.12
CA LEU A 287 9.32 7.64 9.96
C LEU A 287 10.77 7.32 10.33
N SER A 288 11.06 6.99 11.59
CA SER A 288 12.44 6.73 12.04
C SER A 288 12.98 5.40 11.56
N ARG A 289 12.12 4.40 11.43
CA ARG A 289 12.47 3.05 10.96
C ARG A 289 11.41 2.56 10.01
N MET A 290 11.85 1.81 9.01
CA MET A 290 10.97 1.16 8.05
C MET A 290 11.49 -0.24 7.74
N VAL A 291 10.57 -1.16 7.50
CA VAL A 291 10.88 -2.44 6.87
C VAL A 291 10.46 -2.34 5.41
N VAL A 292 11.42 -2.47 4.50
CA VAL A 292 11.20 -2.33 3.06
C VAL A 292 11.17 -3.69 2.41
N TYR A 293 10.12 -3.92 1.63
CA TYR A 293 9.93 -5.07 0.74
C TYR A 293 10.22 -4.60 -0.69
N TYR A 294 11.13 -5.25 -1.37
CA TYR A 294 11.54 -4.89 -2.73
C TYR A 294 12.02 -6.13 -3.49
N SER A 295 12.12 -6.03 -4.80
CA SER A 295 12.73 -7.05 -5.63
C SER A 295 13.96 -6.50 -6.33
N CYS A 296 15.00 -7.32 -6.38
CA CYS A 296 16.19 -7.15 -7.20
C CYS A 296 16.65 -8.56 -7.56
N ASP A 297 16.23 -9.04 -8.73
CA ASP A 297 16.24 -10.44 -9.16
C ASP A 297 15.33 -11.35 -8.30
N GLU A 298 15.32 -11.18 -7.00
CA GLU A 298 14.54 -11.93 -6.02
C GLU A 298 13.91 -11.01 -4.98
N PRO A 299 12.76 -11.39 -4.37
CA PRO A 299 12.16 -10.67 -3.27
C PRO A 299 13.09 -10.55 -2.06
N ARG A 300 13.22 -9.35 -1.53
CA ARG A 300 14.10 -9.02 -0.39
C ARG A 300 13.36 -8.17 0.63
N ILE A 301 13.82 -8.30 1.86
CA ILE A 301 13.32 -7.52 2.99
C ILE A 301 14.50 -6.87 3.67
N LYS A 302 14.39 -5.58 3.96
CA LYS A 302 15.44 -4.82 4.62
C LYS A 302 14.86 -3.85 5.63
N ALA A 303 15.45 -3.81 6.83
CA ALA A 303 15.20 -2.76 7.79
C ALA A 303 16.12 -1.57 7.48
N ILE A 304 15.54 -0.38 7.39
CA ILE A 304 16.27 0.88 7.18
C ILE A 304 15.87 1.90 8.24
N SER A 305 16.78 2.81 8.57
CA SER A 305 16.56 3.83 9.59
C SER A 305 16.84 5.23 9.04
N ILE A 306 16.17 6.23 9.58
CA ILE A 306 16.49 7.61 9.23
C ILE A 306 17.89 7.96 9.74
N ASN A 307 18.59 8.85 9.04
CA ASN A 307 19.89 9.34 9.47
C ASN A 307 19.72 10.31 10.65
N GLU A 308 19.74 9.77 11.89
CA GLU A 308 19.52 10.56 13.12
C GLU A 308 20.60 11.62 13.35
N HIS A 309 21.85 11.39 12.89
CA HIS A 309 22.92 12.37 13.01
C HIS A 309 22.57 13.66 12.26
N ARG A 310 22.19 13.54 10.98
CA ARG A 310 21.78 14.70 10.16
C ARG A 310 20.54 15.39 10.70
N LEU A 311 19.61 14.64 11.31
CA LEU A 311 18.43 15.25 11.93
C LEU A 311 18.80 16.04 13.17
N ARG A 312 19.75 15.57 13.98
CA ARG A 312 20.28 16.31 15.16
C ARG A 312 21.02 17.57 14.74
N GLU A 313 21.93 17.46 13.76
CA GLU A 313 22.63 18.64 13.22
C GLU A 313 21.63 19.70 12.73
N ALA A 314 20.60 19.29 11.97
CA ALA A 314 19.57 20.22 11.50
C ALA A 314 18.73 20.83 12.64
N LEU A 315 18.52 20.12 13.75
CA LEU A 315 17.84 20.68 14.93
C LEU A 315 18.73 21.68 15.66
N GLU A 316 20.01 21.37 15.86
CA GLU A 316 20.99 22.24 16.53
C GLU A 316 21.21 23.54 15.74
N GLU A 317 21.31 23.46 14.40
CA GLU A 317 21.39 24.63 13.54
C GLU A 317 20.16 25.55 13.65
N LEU A 318 18.95 24.96 13.74
CA LEU A 318 17.72 25.74 13.89
C LEU A 318 17.62 26.40 15.28
N GLN A 319 18.06 25.74 16.34
CA GLN A 319 18.06 26.29 17.69
C GLN A 319 19.08 27.40 17.90
N GLN A 320 20.25 27.34 17.22
CA GLN A 320 21.26 28.39 17.23
C GLN A 320 20.84 29.65 16.46
N THR A 321 19.82 29.57 15.61
CA THR A 321 19.28 30.72 14.89
C THR A 321 18.20 31.47 15.69
N GLU A 322 17.74 30.91 16.81
CA GLU A 322 16.79 31.54 17.73
C GLU A 322 17.48 32.45 18.80
N ASP A 323 18.78 32.26 19.02
CA ASP A 323 19.61 33.10 19.93
C ASP A 323 20.29 34.25 19.13
#